data_b9232db4e823934ce50d843e2b3b4dae
#
_entry.id   b9232db4e823934ce50d843e2b3b4dae
#
_cell.length_a   1.000
_cell.length_b   1.000
_cell.length_c   1.000
_cell.angle_alpha   90.00
_cell.angle_beta   90.00
_cell.angle_gamma   90.00
#
_symmetry.space_group_name_H-M   'P 1'
#
loop_
_entity.id
_entity.type
_entity.pdbx_description
1 polymer ?
#
loop_
_entity_poly.entity_id
_entity_poly.type
_entity_poly.pdbx_seq_one_letter_code
_entity_poly.pdbx_strand_id
1 'polypeptide(L)'
;MVDWDAGTASADPTFDQSSCGTAVSKFTSADVLAGLQTNAGAGVEWVAGIGHPTFVWDNNNIPADYTAVDAAIARATALDSSLYTNYSAVKDSINSVDRAKSKAQQTEVDAMAKAIEDAIAALQYKDADYTKVDAAIAKANALNKDNYKDFTGVEAAVKAVVRGKNITEQTEVDAMAKAIEDAIAALQYKDADYTKVDAAIAKANALNKNDYKDFSGVETAVKAVVRGKNITEQSEVDKMAKAIEDAIAALEKKPTSTKLGTSDKSPLTGNTSNLALWISLLLASGGATLATTVASRKKKYNR
;
A
#
# COMPACT_ATOMS: atom_id res chain seq x y z
N MET A 1 -8.50 -13.94 -70.25
CA MET A 1 -8.41 -15.31 -69.67
C MET A 1 -9.76 -15.94 -69.95
N VAL A 2 -9.83 -17.01 -70.73
CA VAL A 2 -11.10 -17.67 -70.98
C VAL A 2 -11.37 -18.57 -69.79
N ASP A 3 -12.47 -18.27 -69.09
CA ASP A 3 -12.96 -19.11 -68.00
C ASP A 3 -13.42 -20.42 -68.60
N TRP A 4 -12.66 -21.46 -68.36
CA TRP A 4 -12.98 -22.81 -68.86
C TRP A 4 -13.86 -23.48 -67.83
N ASP A 5 -15.15 -23.28 -67.92
CA ASP A 5 -16.12 -24.09 -67.19
C ASP A 5 -16.20 -25.47 -67.84
N ALA A 6 -15.76 -26.50 -67.12
CA ALA A 6 -15.80 -27.87 -67.57
C ALA A 6 -17.22 -28.36 -67.99
N GLY A 7 -18.25 -27.58 -67.67
CA GLY A 7 -19.63 -27.88 -68.01
C GLY A 7 -20.03 -27.52 -69.46
N THR A 8 -19.28 -26.63 -70.11
CA THR A 8 -19.63 -26.15 -71.46
C THR A 8 -18.94 -26.91 -72.61
N ALA A 9 -17.91 -27.69 -72.26
CA ALA A 9 -17.18 -28.48 -73.25
C ALA A 9 -17.93 -29.72 -73.80
N SER A 10 -19.09 -30.03 -73.23
CA SER A 10 -19.82 -31.27 -73.57
C SER A 10 -20.72 -31.17 -74.81
N ALA A 11 -20.71 -30.04 -75.50
CA ALA A 11 -21.55 -29.83 -76.67
C ALA A 11 -20.88 -30.12 -78.04
N ASP A 12 -19.57 -30.38 -78.06
CA ASP A 12 -18.84 -30.78 -79.27
C ASP A 12 -18.62 -32.30 -79.29
N PRO A 13 -19.27 -33.06 -80.15
CA PRO A 13 -19.18 -34.47 -80.17
C PRO A 13 -17.78 -34.99 -80.66
N THR A 14 -16.87 -34.10 -81.06
CA THR A 14 -15.51 -34.39 -81.43
C THR A 14 -14.46 -34.15 -80.37
N PHE A 15 -14.95 -33.57 -79.21
CA PHE A 15 -14.03 -33.27 -78.11
C PHE A 15 -13.73 -34.46 -77.24
N ASP A 16 -12.49 -34.92 -77.30
CA ASP A 16 -11.98 -35.99 -76.46
C ASP A 16 -11.53 -35.44 -75.11
N GLN A 17 -12.41 -35.56 -74.12
CA GLN A 17 -12.18 -35.12 -72.78
C GLN A 17 -11.04 -35.81 -72.06
N SER A 18 -10.61 -37.01 -72.59
CA SER A 18 -9.49 -37.75 -72.03
C SER A 18 -8.13 -37.15 -72.35
N SER A 19 -8.06 -36.27 -73.35
CA SER A 19 -6.85 -35.54 -73.71
C SER A 19 -6.66 -34.19 -73.04
N CYS A 20 -7.63 -33.78 -72.28
CA CYS A 20 -7.68 -32.38 -71.74
C CYS A 20 -7.18 -32.25 -70.31
N GLY A 21 -6.56 -33.26 -69.74
CA GLY A 21 -6.00 -33.20 -68.39
C GLY A 21 -7.06 -33.44 -67.29
N THR A 22 -6.61 -33.49 -66.09
CA THR A 22 -7.43 -33.80 -64.91
C THR A 22 -8.22 -32.54 -64.46
N ALA A 23 -9.53 -32.71 -64.27
CA ALA A 23 -10.36 -31.63 -63.69
C ALA A 23 -9.87 -31.30 -62.26
N VAL A 24 -9.57 -30.04 -62.01
CA VAL A 24 -9.14 -29.56 -60.68
C VAL A 24 -10.23 -28.81 -60.02
N SER A 25 -10.46 -29.01 -58.75
CA SER A 25 -11.53 -28.38 -57.99
C SER A 25 -11.25 -26.91 -57.63
N LYS A 26 -10.00 -26.48 -57.68
CA LYS A 26 -9.57 -25.11 -57.45
C LYS A 26 -8.27 -24.80 -58.19
N PHE A 27 -8.20 -23.65 -58.88
CA PHE A 27 -6.96 -23.18 -59.52
C PHE A 27 -5.84 -22.83 -58.54
N THR A 28 -6.14 -22.72 -57.26
CA THR A 28 -5.18 -22.47 -56.17
C THR A 28 -4.54 -23.73 -55.59
N SER A 29 -4.90 -24.93 -56.10
CA SER A 29 -4.35 -26.17 -55.55
C SER A 29 -2.86 -26.30 -55.84
N ALA A 30 -2.11 -26.88 -54.89
CA ALA A 30 -0.69 -27.15 -55.04
C ALA A 30 -0.43 -28.07 -56.27
N ASP A 31 -1.40 -28.94 -56.60
CA ASP A 31 -1.32 -29.87 -57.74
C ASP A 31 -1.35 -29.13 -59.08
N VAL A 32 -2.13 -28.06 -59.21
CA VAL A 32 -2.17 -27.19 -60.39
C VAL A 32 -0.81 -26.53 -60.58
N LEU A 33 -0.25 -25.95 -59.55
CA LEU A 33 1.08 -25.34 -59.59
C LEU A 33 2.16 -26.37 -59.99
N ALA A 34 2.15 -27.52 -59.35
CA ALA A 34 3.11 -28.59 -59.65
C ALA A 34 2.98 -29.06 -61.11
N GLY A 35 1.75 -29.22 -61.63
CA GLY A 35 1.49 -29.56 -63.04
C GLY A 35 1.99 -28.47 -63.99
N LEU A 36 1.79 -27.19 -63.70
CA LEU A 36 2.31 -26.07 -64.48
C LEU A 36 3.82 -26.00 -64.49
N GLN A 37 4.46 -26.22 -63.34
CA GLN A 37 5.92 -26.25 -63.19
C GLN A 37 6.54 -27.41 -63.95
N THR A 38 5.94 -28.61 -63.92
CA THR A 38 6.43 -29.81 -64.61
C THR A 38 6.36 -29.63 -66.12
N ASN A 39 5.35 -28.91 -66.61
CA ASN A 39 5.11 -28.71 -68.05
C ASN A 39 5.59 -27.36 -68.59
N ALA A 40 6.33 -26.59 -67.79
CA ALA A 40 6.82 -25.28 -68.15
C ALA A 40 7.91 -25.43 -69.27
N GLY A 41 7.80 -24.55 -70.27
CA GLY A 41 8.87 -24.44 -71.32
C GLY A 41 10.09 -23.70 -70.71
N ALA A 42 11.23 -23.83 -71.47
CA ALA A 42 12.46 -23.17 -71.03
C ALA A 42 12.27 -21.65 -70.79
N GLY A 43 12.65 -21.18 -69.64
CA GLY A 43 12.54 -19.76 -69.25
C GLY A 43 11.19 -19.33 -68.68
N VAL A 44 10.24 -20.27 -68.50
CA VAL A 44 8.93 -19.99 -67.84
C VAL A 44 8.97 -20.59 -66.45
N GLU A 45 8.89 -19.74 -65.44
CA GLU A 45 8.84 -20.13 -64.01
C GLU A 45 7.48 -19.76 -63.43
N TRP A 46 6.77 -20.80 -62.96
CA TRP A 46 5.49 -20.68 -62.27
C TRP A 46 5.69 -20.68 -60.77
N VAL A 47 5.01 -19.76 -60.08
CA VAL A 47 5.01 -19.64 -58.63
C VAL A 47 3.57 -19.55 -58.10
N ALA A 48 3.42 -19.80 -56.81
CA ALA A 48 2.16 -19.60 -56.15
C ALA A 48 1.75 -18.10 -56.20
N GLY A 49 0.55 -17.83 -56.71
CA GLY A 49 -0.02 -16.48 -56.75
C GLY A 49 -1.24 -16.33 -55.88
N ILE A 50 -1.74 -15.10 -55.81
CA ILE A 50 -2.98 -14.73 -55.11
C ILE A 50 -4.18 -15.28 -55.88
N GLY A 51 -4.78 -16.37 -55.41
CA GLY A 51 -5.94 -16.99 -55.99
C GLY A 51 -5.66 -17.97 -57.14
N HIS A 52 -4.52 -17.88 -57.84
CA HIS A 52 -4.09 -18.82 -58.90
C HIS A 52 -2.59 -18.79 -59.09
N PRO A 53 -1.96 -19.82 -59.68
CA PRO A 53 -0.55 -19.79 -60.05
C PRO A 53 -0.25 -18.62 -60.98
N THR A 54 0.92 -18.01 -60.82
CA THR A 54 1.37 -16.87 -61.62
C THR A 54 2.82 -17.01 -62.03
N PHE A 55 3.31 -16.07 -62.84
CA PHE A 55 4.73 -16.07 -63.23
C PHE A 55 5.61 -15.37 -62.18
N VAL A 56 6.84 -15.78 -62.04
CA VAL A 56 7.81 -15.24 -61.05
C VAL A 56 8.01 -13.71 -61.18
N TRP A 57 7.77 -13.15 -62.35
CA TRP A 57 7.90 -11.71 -62.63
C TRP A 57 6.63 -10.91 -62.37
N ASP A 58 5.46 -11.58 -62.15
CA ASP A 58 4.20 -10.92 -61.88
C ASP A 58 4.06 -10.56 -60.38
N ASN A 59 4.78 -9.53 -59.96
CA ASN A 59 4.78 -9.08 -58.57
C ASN A 59 3.41 -8.62 -58.05
N ASN A 60 2.42 -8.33 -58.95
CA ASN A 60 1.07 -7.94 -58.52
C ASN A 60 0.26 -9.17 -58.05
N ASN A 61 0.61 -10.36 -58.49
CA ASN A 61 -0.12 -11.57 -58.16
C ASN A 61 0.66 -12.53 -57.26
N ILE A 62 1.92 -12.27 -56.98
CA ILE A 62 2.71 -13.01 -55.97
C ILE A 62 2.34 -12.43 -54.58
N PRO A 63 2.03 -13.26 -53.56
CA PRO A 63 1.83 -12.76 -52.17
C PRO A 63 3.06 -12.02 -51.65
N ALA A 64 2.83 -10.98 -50.88
CA ALA A 64 3.90 -10.33 -50.14
C ALA A 64 4.51 -11.26 -49.09
N ASP A 65 5.72 -10.94 -48.65
CA ASP A 65 6.37 -11.59 -47.52
C ASP A 65 5.96 -10.95 -46.20
N TYR A 66 5.27 -11.71 -45.36
CA TYR A 66 4.78 -11.27 -44.04
C TYR A 66 5.70 -11.69 -42.86
N THR A 67 6.89 -12.25 -43.14
CA THR A 67 7.78 -12.76 -42.11
C THR A 67 8.08 -11.72 -41.02
N ALA A 68 8.33 -10.47 -41.41
CA ALA A 68 8.59 -9.39 -40.48
C ALA A 68 7.32 -9.02 -39.65
N VAL A 69 6.14 -9.02 -40.26
CA VAL A 69 4.86 -8.79 -39.58
C VAL A 69 4.59 -9.88 -38.54
N ASP A 70 4.79 -11.16 -38.95
CA ASP A 70 4.56 -12.31 -38.06
C ASP A 70 5.53 -12.30 -36.89
N ALA A 71 6.78 -11.91 -37.10
CA ALA A 71 7.77 -11.73 -36.03
C ALA A 71 7.40 -10.61 -35.08
N ALA A 72 6.90 -9.46 -35.60
CA ALA A 72 6.44 -8.36 -34.78
C ALA A 72 5.18 -8.72 -33.95
N ILE A 73 4.22 -9.43 -34.56
CA ILE A 73 3.03 -9.96 -33.86
C ILE A 73 3.44 -10.94 -32.76
N ALA A 74 4.37 -11.85 -33.03
CA ALA A 74 4.86 -12.82 -32.05
C ALA A 74 5.50 -12.11 -30.85
N ARG A 75 6.31 -11.06 -31.09
CA ARG A 75 6.88 -10.22 -30.00
C ARG A 75 5.80 -9.51 -29.21
N ALA A 76 4.84 -8.91 -29.89
CA ALA A 76 3.72 -8.22 -29.24
C ALA A 76 2.92 -9.16 -28.35
N THR A 77 2.59 -10.36 -28.84
CA THR A 77 1.78 -11.35 -28.10
C THR A 77 2.52 -12.00 -26.93
N ALA A 78 3.85 -11.97 -26.93
CA ALA A 78 4.66 -12.43 -25.81
C ALA A 78 4.69 -11.45 -24.62
N LEU A 79 4.26 -10.21 -24.82
CA LEU A 79 4.21 -9.21 -23.77
C LEU A 79 2.98 -9.41 -22.86
N ASP A 80 3.19 -9.23 -21.55
CA ASP A 80 2.07 -9.16 -20.61
C ASP A 80 1.35 -7.80 -20.73
N SER A 81 0.24 -7.80 -21.45
CA SER A 81 -0.56 -6.59 -21.70
C SER A 81 -1.07 -5.90 -20.41
N SER A 82 -1.14 -6.63 -19.29
CA SER A 82 -1.61 -6.11 -18.02
C SER A 82 -0.67 -5.08 -17.40
N LEU A 83 0.61 -5.10 -17.80
CA LEU A 83 1.65 -4.22 -17.27
C LEU A 83 1.66 -2.80 -17.88
N TYR A 84 0.94 -2.60 -19.01
CA TYR A 84 1.03 -1.35 -19.78
C TYR A 84 -0.27 -0.55 -19.75
N THR A 85 -0.13 0.78 -19.83
CA THR A 85 -1.27 1.71 -19.88
C THR A 85 -1.86 1.83 -21.28
N ASN A 86 -1.04 1.69 -22.33
CA ASN A 86 -1.36 1.99 -23.72
C ASN A 86 -1.25 0.77 -24.66
N TYR A 87 -1.40 -0.45 -24.14
CA TYR A 87 -1.30 -1.67 -24.95
C TYR A 87 -2.36 -1.78 -26.05
N SER A 88 -3.46 -1.00 -25.98
CA SER A 88 -4.46 -0.94 -27.03
C SER A 88 -3.88 -0.53 -28.38
N ALA A 89 -2.90 0.38 -28.41
CA ALA A 89 -2.26 0.83 -29.64
C ALA A 89 -1.54 -0.33 -30.37
N VAL A 90 -0.94 -1.27 -29.62
CA VAL A 90 -0.33 -2.49 -30.17
C VAL A 90 -1.41 -3.40 -30.78
N LYS A 91 -2.53 -3.60 -30.08
CA LYS A 91 -3.66 -4.38 -30.61
C LYS A 91 -4.23 -3.78 -31.87
N ASP A 92 -4.38 -2.46 -31.92
CA ASP A 92 -4.92 -1.75 -33.08
C ASP A 92 -3.98 -1.87 -34.27
N SER A 93 -2.66 -1.78 -34.08
CA SER A 93 -1.65 -2.00 -35.11
C SER A 93 -1.70 -3.44 -35.67
N ILE A 94 -1.87 -4.44 -34.79
CA ILE A 94 -2.01 -5.84 -35.21
C ILE A 94 -3.31 -6.04 -36.02
N ASN A 95 -4.43 -5.49 -35.55
CA ASN A 95 -5.74 -5.62 -36.19
C ASN A 95 -5.79 -4.91 -37.54
N SER A 96 -4.94 -3.93 -37.79
CA SER A 96 -4.85 -3.20 -39.06
C SER A 96 -4.04 -3.94 -40.13
N VAL A 97 -3.46 -5.10 -39.81
CA VAL A 97 -2.67 -5.89 -40.78
C VAL A 97 -3.57 -6.43 -41.88
N ASP A 98 -3.30 -6.00 -43.12
CA ASP A 98 -3.95 -6.51 -44.31
C ASP A 98 -3.08 -7.65 -44.92
N ARG A 99 -3.63 -8.85 -44.90
CA ARG A 99 -2.97 -10.06 -45.40
C ARG A 99 -3.17 -10.32 -46.92
N ALA A 100 -3.90 -9.41 -47.62
CA ALA A 100 -4.19 -9.58 -49.05
C ALA A 100 -3.23 -8.82 -49.97
N LYS A 101 -2.10 -8.34 -49.47
CA LYS A 101 -1.12 -7.58 -50.23
C LYS A 101 -0.27 -8.48 -51.12
N SER A 102 0.07 -7.94 -52.29
CA SER A 102 1.00 -8.58 -53.22
C SER A 102 2.44 -8.12 -53.00
N LYS A 103 3.38 -8.81 -53.63
CA LYS A 103 4.81 -8.49 -53.61
C LYS A 103 5.11 -7.07 -54.12
N ALA A 104 4.30 -6.57 -55.07
CA ALA A 104 4.40 -5.16 -55.51
C ALA A 104 4.11 -4.16 -54.39
N GLN A 105 3.41 -4.60 -53.36
CA GLN A 105 3.04 -3.79 -52.17
C GLN A 105 3.88 -4.15 -50.95
N GLN A 106 5.06 -4.78 -51.11
CA GLN A 106 5.91 -5.20 -50.01
C GLN A 106 6.25 -4.05 -49.06
N THR A 107 6.47 -2.84 -49.58
CA THR A 107 6.75 -1.66 -48.74
C THR A 107 5.60 -1.32 -47.77
N GLU A 108 4.34 -1.59 -48.18
CA GLU A 108 3.18 -1.41 -47.30
C GLU A 108 3.18 -2.46 -46.18
N VAL A 109 3.55 -3.70 -46.51
CA VAL A 109 3.66 -4.79 -45.53
C VAL A 109 4.80 -4.53 -44.54
N ASP A 110 5.93 -4.04 -45.02
CA ASP A 110 7.06 -3.62 -44.16
C ASP A 110 6.67 -2.48 -43.24
N ALA A 111 5.84 -1.53 -43.73
CA ALA A 111 5.32 -0.47 -42.92
C ALA A 111 4.34 -0.97 -41.84
N MET A 112 3.54 -2.02 -42.09
CA MET A 112 2.69 -2.66 -41.07
C MET A 112 3.56 -3.30 -39.96
N ALA A 113 4.63 -4.03 -40.34
CA ALA A 113 5.57 -4.57 -39.37
C ALA A 113 6.18 -3.46 -38.49
N LYS A 114 6.63 -2.38 -39.14
CA LYS A 114 7.18 -1.22 -38.45
C LYS A 114 6.17 -0.56 -37.52
N ALA A 115 4.91 -0.44 -37.90
CA ALA A 115 3.87 0.16 -37.08
C ALA A 115 3.64 -0.65 -35.78
N ILE A 116 3.68 -1.98 -35.86
CA ILE A 116 3.60 -2.85 -34.66
C ILE A 116 4.81 -2.64 -33.77
N GLU A 117 6.02 -2.59 -34.35
CA GLU A 117 7.28 -2.37 -33.61
C GLU A 117 7.29 -0.98 -32.94
N ASP A 118 6.88 0.06 -33.66
CA ASP A 118 6.79 1.42 -33.12
C ASP A 118 5.78 1.46 -31.94
N ALA A 119 4.64 0.76 -32.08
CA ALA A 119 3.65 0.67 -31.00
C ALA A 119 4.19 -0.09 -29.78
N ILE A 120 4.99 -1.15 -29.99
CA ILE A 120 5.69 -1.87 -28.90
C ILE A 120 6.71 -0.95 -28.22
N ALA A 121 7.50 -0.22 -28.99
CA ALA A 121 8.51 0.70 -28.49
C ALA A 121 7.92 1.87 -27.72
N ALA A 122 6.68 2.27 -28.02
CA ALA A 122 5.95 3.34 -27.35
C ALA A 122 5.22 2.88 -26.08
N LEU A 123 5.32 1.61 -25.68
CA LEU A 123 4.64 1.09 -24.50
C LEU A 123 5.10 1.77 -23.22
N GLN A 124 4.15 2.11 -22.39
CA GLN A 124 4.38 2.71 -21.07
C GLN A 124 3.86 1.80 -19.99
N TYR A 125 4.71 1.48 -19.04
CA TYR A 125 4.31 0.73 -17.87
C TYR A 125 3.29 1.49 -17.04
N LYS A 126 2.38 0.76 -16.40
CA LYS A 126 1.54 1.30 -15.33
C LYS A 126 2.40 1.69 -14.14
N ASP A 127 1.92 2.65 -13.37
CA ASP A 127 2.52 2.98 -12.09
C ASP A 127 2.39 1.80 -11.11
N ALA A 128 3.34 1.68 -10.21
CA ALA A 128 3.23 0.77 -9.09
C ALA A 128 2.12 1.20 -8.13
N ASP A 129 1.54 0.24 -7.42
CA ASP A 129 0.52 0.49 -6.39
C ASP A 129 1.19 0.85 -5.05
N TYR A 130 1.01 2.09 -4.62
CA TYR A 130 1.51 2.63 -3.36
C TYR A 130 0.52 2.54 -2.19
N THR A 131 -0.64 1.90 -2.36
CA THR A 131 -1.69 1.84 -1.34
C THR A 131 -1.17 1.34 0.01
N LYS A 132 -0.33 0.30 0.00
CA LYS A 132 0.29 -0.24 1.22
C LYS A 132 1.26 0.75 1.87
N VAL A 133 2.07 1.43 1.06
CA VAL A 133 3.03 2.45 1.54
C VAL A 133 2.27 3.59 2.19
N ASP A 134 1.22 4.10 1.53
CA ASP A 134 0.41 5.19 2.05
C ASP A 134 -0.30 4.81 3.35
N ALA A 135 -0.81 3.58 3.43
CA ALA A 135 -1.39 3.05 4.65
C ALA A 135 -0.36 2.92 5.79
N ALA A 136 0.85 2.46 5.50
CA ALA A 136 1.93 2.36 6.49
C ALA A 136 2.39 3.75 6.97
N ILE A 137 2.53 4.72 6.07
CA ILE A 137 2.81 6.12 6.41
C ILE A 137 1.70 6.71 7.28
N ALA A 138 0.43 6.47 6.94
CA ALA A 138 -0.70 6.94 7.73
C ALA A 138 -0.68 6.36 9.15
N LYS A 139 -0.37 5.06 9.30
CA LYS A 139 -0.18 4.43 10.62
C LYS A 139 0.96 5.09 11.39
N ALA A 140 2.12 5.32 10.75
CA ALA A 140 3.26 5.98 11.38
C ALA A 140 2.91 7.38 11.88
N ASN A 141 2.22 8.17 11.06
CA ASN A 141 1.81 9.53 11.37
C ASN A 141 0.72 9.63 12.46
N ALA A 142 -0.06 8.57 12.67
CA ALA A 142 -1.05 8.50 13.73
C ALA A 142 -0.43 8.22 15.12
N LEU A 143 0.81 7.79 15.18
CA LEU A 143 1.50 7.50 16.42
C LEU A 143 1.98 8.81 17.10
N ASN A 144 1.78 8.89 18.43
CA ASN A 144 2.40 9.95 19.20
C ASN A 144 3.86 9.57 19.51
N LYS A 145 4.80 10.18 18.79
CA LYS A 145 6.23 9.90 18.92
C LYS A 145 6.78 10.13 20.33
N ASP A 146 6.16 11.02 21.11
CA ASP A 146 6.61 11.32 22.46
C ASP A 146 6.42 10.15 23.43
N ASN A 147 5.58 9.18 23.07
CA ASN A 147 5.35 7.98 23.86
C ASN A 147 6.45 6.91 23.73
N TYR A 148 7.37 7.03 22.75
CA TYR A 148 8.36 6.00 22.45
C TYR A 148 9.76 6.42 22.85
N LYS A 149 10.59 5.41 23.19
CA LYS A 149 12.00 5.62 23.59
C LYS A 149 12.83 6.15 22.42
N ASP A 150 12.60 5.60 21.24
CA ASP A 150 13.22 6.01 19.99
C ASP A 150 12.20 5.88 18.83
N PHE A 151 12.03 6.91 18.05
CA PHE A 151 11.14 6.97 16.89
C PHE A 151 11.90 7.18 15.57
N THR A 152 13.22 7.32 15.64
CA THR A 152 14.07 7.68 14.49
C THR A 152 14.04 6.63 13.38
N GLY A 153 13.90 5.36 13.71
CA GLY A 153 13.77 4.27 12.74
C GLY A 153 12.53 4.40 11.86
N VAL A 154 11.40 4.80 12.44
CA VAL A 154 10.14 5.04 11.70
C VAL A 154 10.29 6.27 10.80
N GLU A 155 10.85 7.38 11.32
CA GLU A 155 11.09 8.59 10.52
C GLU A 155 12.03 8.30 9.34
N ALA A 156 13.06 7.51 9.55
CA ALA A 156 14.01 7.11 8.51
C ALA A 156 13.34 6.24 7.43
N ALA A 157 12.53 5.26 7.83
CA ALA A 157 11.82 4.38 6.91
C ALA A 157 10.80 5.17 6.05
N VAL A 158 10.05 6.09 6.66
CA VAL A 158 9.12 6.98 5.92
C VAL A 158 9.86 7.87 4.94
N LYS A 159 10.99 8.45 5.35
CA LYS A 159 11.82 9.31 4.49
C LYS A 159 12.47 8.55 3.33
N ALA A 160 12.74 7.26 3.49
CA ALA A 160 13.35 6.41 2.48
C ALA A 160 12.39 6.01 1.35
N VAL A 161 11.11 6.36 1.42
CA VAL A 161 10.13 6.06 0.38
C VAL A 161 10.45 6.80 -0.91
N VAL A 162 10.65 6.03 -1.98
CA VAL A 162 10.85 6.53 -3.34
C VAL A 162 9.56 6.37 -4.12
N ARG A 163 9.06 7.46 -4.69
CA ARG A 163 7.86 7.51 -5.54
C ARG A 163 8.21 7.43 -7.02
N GLY A 164 7.22 7.16 -7.87
CA GLY A 164 7.38 7.16 -9.33
C GLY A 164 7.92 5.84 -9.90
N LYS A 165 7.92 4.75 -9.13
CA LYS A 165 8.21 3.41 -9.63
C LYS A 165 7.04 2.87 -10.46
N ASN A 166 7.36 2.04 -11.43
CA ASN A 166 6.36 1.38 -12.27
C ASN A 166 5.99 -0.01 -11.71
N ILE A 167 4.98 -0.62 -12.31
CA ILE A 167 4.41 -1.91 -11.86
C ILE A 167 5.44 -3.05 -11.82
N THR A 168 6.49 -3.02 -12.64
CA THR A 168 7.54 -4.06 -12.63
C THR A 168 8.42 -3.98 -11.39
N GLU A 169 8.39 -2.84 -10.68
CA GLU A 169 9.11 -2.57 -9.44
C GLU A 169 8.20 -2.70 -8.20
N GLN A 170 7.00 -3.31 -8.35
CA GLN A 170 6.03 -3.43 -7.26
C GLN A 170 6.62 -4.09 -6.01
N THR A 171 7.49 -5.08 -6.18
CA THR A 171 8.16 -5.75 -5.05
C THR A 171 9.00 -4.79 -4.21
N GLU A 172 9.65 -3.81 -4.84
CA GLU A 172 10.42 -2.79 -4.12
C GLU A 172 9.49 -1.83 -3.37
N VAL A 173 8.35 -1.47 -3.99
CA VAL A 173 7.32 -0.65 -3.34
C VAL A 173 6.73 -1.37 -2.13
N ASP A 174 6.41 -2.65 -2.25
CA ASP A 174 5.93 -3.47 -1.12
C ASP A 174 6.99 -3.59 -0.01
N ALA A 175 8.27 -3.67 -0.37
CA ALA A 175 9.37 -3.68 0.61
C ALA A 175 9.48 -2.36 1.40
N MET A 176 9.20 -1.20 0.76
CA MET A 176 9.15 0.09 1.47
C MET A 176 8.01 0.12 2.50
N ALA A 177 6.82 -0.38 2.13
CA ALA A 177 5.70 -0.49 3.07
C ALA A 177 6.08 -1.37 4.27
N LYS A 178 6.67 -2.54 3.98
CA LYS A 178 7.12 -3.46 5.03
C LYS A 178 8.18 -2.84 5.93
N ALA A 179 9.14 -2.09 5.39
CA ALA A 179 10.17 -1.43 6.20
C ALA A 179 9.58 -0.44 7.22
N ILE A 180 8.53 0.30 6.83
CA ILE A 180 7.81 1.19 7.74
C ILE A 180 7.07 0.37 8.80
N GLU A 181 6.39 -0.69 8.42
CA GLU A 181 5.65 -1.55 9.36
C GLU A 181 6.59 -2.26 10.35
N ASP A 182 7.74 -2.77 9.88
CA ASP A 182 8.76 -3.37 10.73
C ASP A 182 9.34 -2.33 11.72
N ALA A 183 9.60 -1.11 11.27
CA ALA A 183 10.06 -0.03 12.13
C ALA A 183 9.00 0.35 13.20
N ILE A 184 7.72 0.38 12.85
CA ILE A 184 6.62 0.59 13.81
C ILE A 184 6.56 -0.56 14.82
N ALA A 185 6.70 -1.80 14.36
CA ALA A 185 6.65 -2.98 15.23
C ALA A 185 7.82 -3.04 16.21
N ALA A 186 8.96 -2.45 15.86
CA ALA A 186 10.15 -2.38 16.71
C ALA A 186 10.07 -1.29 17.80
N LEU A 187 9.05 -0.42 17.78
CA LEU A 187 8.91 0.67 18.73
C LEU A 187 8.72 0.16 20.16
N GLN A 188 9.41 0.81 21.08
CA GLN A 188 9.29 0.56 22.50
C GLN A 188 8.75 1.79 23.20
N TYR A 189 7.71 1.61 24.00
CA TYR A 189 7.17 2.68 24.81
C TYR A 189 8.17 3.14 25.86
N LYS A 190 8.15 4.42 26.19
CA LYS A 190 8.79 4.96 27.41
C LYS A 190 8.15 4.35 28.63
N ASP A 191 8.91 4.23 29.68
CA ASP A 191 8.40 3.81 30.97
C ASP A 191 7.48 4.91 31.55
N ALA A 192 6.47 4.53 32.33
CA ALA A 192 5.65 5.48 33.06
C ALA A 192 6.47 6.21 34.14
N ASP A 193 6.07 7.44 34.44
CA ASP A 193 6.67 8.23 35.53
C ASP A 193 6.08 7.83 36.88
N TYR A 194 6.92 7.23 37.73
CA TYR A 194 6.56 6.82 39.07
C TYR A 194 6.92 7.83 40.17
N THR A 195 7.38 9.04 39.81
CA THR A 195 7.83 10.05 40.76
C THR A 195 6.78 10.34 41.85
N LYS A 196 5.50 10.45 41.46
CA LYS A 196 4.40 10.68 42.42
C LYS A 196 4.16 9.48 43.34
N VAL A 197 4.25 8.25 42.78
CA VAL A 197 4.10 7.02 43.56
C VAL A 197 5.23 6.93 44.60
N ASP A 198 6.47 7.17 44.17
CA ASP A 198 7.64 7.12 45.06
C ASP A 198 7.57 8.19 46.15
N ALA A 199 7.11 9.38 45.82
CA ALA A 199 6.86 10.43 46.82
C ALA A 199 5.75 10.05 47.79
N ALA A 200 4.65 9.45 47.33
CA ALA A 200 3.57 9.00 48.22
C ALA A 200 4.02 7.84 49.11
N ILE A 201 4.80 6.88 48.62
CA ILE A 201 5.41 5.82 49.42
C ILE A 201 6.37 6.40 50.46
N ALA A 202 7.21 7.36 50.09
CA ALA A 202 8.12 8.02 51.01
C ALA A 202 7.36 8.74 52.15
N LYS A 203 6.25 9.43 51.80
CA LYS A 203 5.37 10.02 52.85
C LYS A 203 4.79 8.96 53.75
N ALA A 204 4.28 7.83 53.21
CA ALA A 204 3.73 6.74 53.99
C ALA A 204 4.78 6.14 54.96
N ASN A 205 6.01 5.91 54.45
CA ASN A 205 7.11 5.35 55.26
C ASN A 205 7.63 6.31 56.33
N ALA A 206 7.47 7.61 56.17
CA ALA A 206 7.86 8.60 57.18
C ALA A 206 6.86 8.69 58.37
N LEU A 207 5.70 8.06 58.23
CA LEU A 207 4.68 8.07 59.31
C LEU A 207 5.01 6.93 60.31
N ASN A 208 4.90 7.29 61.64
CA ASN A 208 4.97 6.25 62.67
C ASN A 208 3.59 5.59 62.80
N LYS A 209 3.47 4.34 62.34
CA LYS A 209 2.21 3.59 62.34
C LYS A 209 1.59 3.41 63.74
N ASN A 210 2.40 3.48 64.79
CA ASN A 210 1.92 3.36 66.16
C ASN A 210 1.09 4.55 66.65
N ASP A 211 1.19 5.70 65.93
CA ASP A 211 0.47 6.93 66.28
C ASP A 211 -0.97 6.92 65.76
N TYR A 212 -1.33 5.92 64.94
CA TYR A 212 -2.64 5.86 64.28
C TYR A 212 -3.47 4.68 64.80
N LYS A 213 -4.82 4.81 64.74
CA LYS A 213 -5.76 3.76 65.15
C LYS A 213 -5.65 2.54 64.25
N ASP A 214 -5.65 2.75 62.94
CA ASP A 214 -5.51 1.74 61.90
C ASP A 214 -4.59 2.26 60.80
N PHE A 215 -3.56 1.52 60.42
CA PHE A 215 -2.61 1.85 59.37
C PHE A 215 -2.71 0.86 58.19
N SER A 216 -3.59 -0.15 58.29
CA SER A 216 -3.70 -1.23 57.31
C SER A 216 -4.06 -0.76 55.90
N GLY A 217 -4.88 0.28 55.79
CA GLY A 217 -5.25 0.88 54.49
C GLY A 217 -4.03 1.44 53.74
N VAL A 218 -3.10 2.09 54.43
CA VAL A 218 -1.88 2.63 53.84
C VAL A 218 -0.96 1.48 53.39
N GLU A 219 -0.77 0.45 54.27
CA GLU A 219 0.02 -0.72 53.90
C GLU A 219 -0.53 -1.46 52.69
N THR A 220 -1.85 -1.60 52.59
CA THR A 220 -2.55 -2.20 51.46
C THR A 220 -2.33 -1.41 50.18
N ALA A 221 -2.50 -0.09 50.21
CA ALA A 221 -2.30 0.79 49.08
C ALA A 221 -0.84 0.76 48.58
N VAL A 222 0.14 0.74 49.47
CA VAL A 222 1.55 0.62 49.10
C VAL A 222 1.86 -0.74 48.48
N LYS A 223 1.32 -1.83 49.03
CA LYS A 223 1.49 -3.19 48.47
C LYS A 223 0.82 -3.36 47.11
N ALA A 224 -0.24 -2.62 46.84
CA ALA A 224 -0.96 -2.67 45.58
C ALA A 224 -0.23 -1.97 44.41
N VAL A 225 0.92 -1.34 44.64
CA VAL A 225 1.69 -0.67 43.60
C VAL A 225 2.30 -1.70 42.64
N VAL A 226 1.92 -1.59 41.38
CA VAL A 226 2.46 -2.38 40.27
C VAL A 226 3.49 -1.55 39.51
N ARG A 227 4.70 -2.05 39.38
CA ARG A 227 5.82 -1.44 38.65
C ARG A 227 5.88 -1.99 37.21
N GLY A 228 6.62 -1.30 36.33
CA GLY A 228 6.89 -1.76 34.95
C GLY A 228 5.81 -1.35 33.94
N LYS A 229 4.91 -0.47 34.31
CA LYS A 229 3.95 0.13 33.35
C LYS A 229 4.65 1.11 32.43
N ASN A 230 4.12 1.24 31.21
CA ASN A 230 4.62 2.20 30.25
C ASN A 230 3.83 3.51 30.27
N ILE A 231 4.29 4.50 29.52
CA ILE A 231 3.71 5.85 29.49
C ILE A 231 2.23 5.89 29.09
N THR A 232 1.74 4.93 28.29
CA THR A 232 0.31 4.89 27.91
C THR A 232 -0.57 4.48 29.09
N GLU A 233 0.02 3.91 30.14
CA GLU A 233 -0.63 3.50 31.37
C GLU A 233 -0.40 4.52 32.52
N GLN A 234 0.12 5.73 32.21
CA GLN A 234 0.43 6.76 33.22
C GLN A 234 -0.75 7.07 34.14
N SER A 235 -1.96 7.09 33.59
CA SER A 235 -3.17 7.31 34.38
C SER A 235 -3.39 6.29 35.50
N GLU A 236 -2.98 5.02 35.26
CA GLU A 236 -3.07 3.97 36.29
C GLU A 236 -2.00 4.18 37.35
N VAL A 237 -0.79 4.60 36.96
CA VAL A 237 0.28 4.93 37.87
C VAL A 237 -0.12 6.13 38.76
N ASP A 238 -0.72 7.16 38.19
CA ASP A 238 -1.22 8.30 38.95
C ASP A 238 -2.34 7.92 39.95
N LYS A 239 -3.21 6.95 39.60
CA LYS A 239 -4.21 6.40 40.51
C LYS A 239 -3.59 5.66 41.69
N MET A 240 -2.48 4.92 41.49
CA MET A 240 -1.78 4.27 42.58
C MET A 240 -1.20 5.30 43.55
N ALA A 241 -0.59 6.39 43.06
CA ALA A 241 -0.12 7.47 43.90
C ALA A 241 -1.25 8.09 44.75
N LYS A 242 -2.38 8.38 44.05
CA LYS A 242 -3.55 8.92 44.70
C LYS A 242 -4.13 7.97 45.75
N ALA A 243 -4.21 6.69 45.50
CA ALA A 243 -4.69 5.70 46.46
C ALA A 243 -3.89 5.70 47.78
N ILE A 244 -2.55 5.84 47.68
CA ILE A 244 -1.68 5.94 48.83
C ILE A 244 -1.94 7.28 49.57
N GLU A 245 -2.05 8.39 48.86
CA GLU A 245 -2.33 9.72 49.45
C GLU A 245 -3.70 9.76 50.12
N ASP A 246 -4.74 9.20 49.50
CA ASP A 246 -6.08 9.08 50.07
C ASP A 246 -6.05 8.20 51.36
N ALA A 247 -5.33 7.10 51.34
CA ALA A 247 -5.18 6.24 52.49
C ALA A 247 -4.44 6.95 53.64
N ILE A 248 -3.42 7.76 53.35
CA ILE A 248 -2.73 8.60 54.35
C ILE A 248 -3.67 9.65 54.92
N ALA A 249 -4.47 10.31 54.05
CA ALA A 249 -5.43 11.34 54.45
C ALA A 249 -6.56 10.79 55.35
N ALA A 250 -6.90 9.51 55.19
CA ALA A 250 -7.92 8.83 55.98
C ALA A 250 -7.41 8.36 57.38
N LEU A 251 -6.11 8.53 57.67
CA LEU A 251 -5.54 8.10 58.96
C LEU A 251 -6.10 8.90 60.13
N GLU A 252 -6.59 8.18 61.16
CA GLU A 252 -7.00 8.74 62.43
C GLU A 252 -5.93 8.55 63.52
N LYS A 253 -5.47 9.64 64.15
CA LYS A 253 -4.53 9.56 65.25
C LYS A 253 -5.15 8.89 66.47
N LYS A 254 -4.34 8.11 67.18
CA LYS A 254 -4.72 7.63 68.50
C LYS A 254 -4.87 8.82 69.47
N PRO A 255 -5.83 8.79 70.40
CA PRO A 255 -5.92 9.83 71.40
C PRO A 255 -4.63 9.82 72.23
N THR A 256 -3.95 10.93 72.34
CA THR A 256 -2.82 11.12 73.22
C THR A 256 -3.36 11.03 74.66
N SER A 257 -3.03 9.99 75.36
CA SER A 257 -3.31 9.92 76.79
C SER A 257 -2.44 10.96 77.48
N THR A 258 -2.96 12.14 77.70
CA THR A 258 -2.37 13.08 78.63
C THR A 258 -2.50 12.46 80.03
N LYS A 259 -1.42 11.90 80.54
CA LYS A 259 -1.33 11.47 81.93
C LYS A 259 -1.59 12.73 82.75
N LEU A 260 -2.82 12.89 83.19
CA LEU A 260 -3.16 13.92 84.15
C LEU A 260 -2.47 13.57 85.48
N GLY A 261 -1.35 14.23 85.74
CA GLY A 261 -0.71 14.12 87.03
C GLY A 261 -1.72 14.64 88.12
N THR A 262 -2.08 13.71 89.01
CA THR A 262 -2.80 14.02 90.21
C THR A 262 -2.00 14.99 91.03
N SER A 263 -2.46 16.26 91.08
CA SER A 263 -2.21 17.11 92.20
C SER A 263 -3.46 17.93 92.46
N ASP A 264 -3.99 17.64 93.64
CA ASP A 264 -5.09 18.34 94.31
C ASP A 264 -4.94 19.85 94.27
N LYS A 265 -6.01 20.56 93.86
CA LYS A 265 -6.62 21.66 94.59
C LYS A 265 -7.59 22.47 93.76
N SER A 266 -8.85 22.52 94.23
CA SER A 266 -9.89 23.52 94.22
C SER A 266 -10.21 24.41 92.99
N PRO A 267 -11.49 24.73 92.78
CA PRO A 267 -12.01 25.30 91.57
C PRO A 267 -11.85 26.79 91.46
N LEU A 268 -11.42 27.28 90.32
CA LEU A 268 -11.60 28.67 89.90
C LEU A 268 -12.32 28.71 88.55
N THR A 269 -13.54 29.29 88.69
CA THR A 269 -14.33 29.68 87.50
C THR A 269 -13.61 30.75 86.70
N GLY A 270 -13.43 30.49 85.42
CA GLY A 270 -12.86 31.42 84.47
C GLY A 270 -13.04 30.92 83.02
N ASN A 271 -13.99 31.57 82.37
CA ASN A 271 -14.30 31.45 80.93
C ASN A 271 -13.04 31.65 80.09
N THR A 272 -12.61 30.62 79.36
CA THR A 272 -11.61 30.79 78.31
C THR A 272 -12.17 30.30 77.02
N SER A 273 -12.45 31.22 76.17
CA SER A 273 -12.84 31.13 74.75
C SER A 273 -11.98 30.19 74.01
N ASN A 274 -12.62 29.30 73.18
CA ASN A 274 -12.07 28.40 72.22
C ASN A 274 -11.25 29.13 71.14
N LEU A 275 -10.03 29.54 71.44
CA LEU A 275 -9.13 30.13 70.44
C LEU A 275 -8.42 29.07 69.53
N ALA A 276 -8.44 27.82 69.96
CA ALA A 276 -7.77 26.75 69.23
C ALA A 276 -8.59 26.22 68.03
N LEU A 277 -9.88 26.48 67.96
CA LEU A 277 -10.80 26.06 66.89
C LEU A 277 -10.78 26.97 65.68
N TRP A 278 -10.25 28.19 65.79
CA TRP A 278 -10.22 29.15 64.69
C TRP A 278 -8.94 29.05 63.83
N ILE A 279 -7.87 28.48 64.32
CA ILE A 279 -6.59 28.37 63.58
C ILE A 279 -6.60 27.20 62.62
N SER A 280 -7.39 26.14 62.88
CA SER A 280 -7.50 24.99 61.96
C SER A 280 -8.40 25.22 60.74
N LEU A 281 -9.28 26.29 60.81
CA LEU A 281 -10.20 26.59 59.69
C LEU A 281 -9.58 27.51 58.64
N LEU A 282 -8.42 28.14 58.91
CA LEU A 282 -7.78 29.11 58.01
C LEU A 282 -6.79 28.46 57.03
N LEU A 283 -6.46 27.16 57.18
CA LEU A 283 -5.55 26.43 56.32
C LEU A 283 -6.26 25.56 55.25
N ALA A 284 -7.61 25.49 55.31
CA ALA A 284 -8.40 24.71 54.34
C ALA A 284 -8.95 25.49 53.14
N SER A 285 -8.77 26.84 53.10
CA SER A 285 -9.39 27.69 52.06
C SER A 285 -8.40 28.32 51.05
N GLY A 286 -7.15 27.91 51.06
CA GLY A 286 -6.10 28.48 50.19
C GLY A 286 -5.73 27.66 48.96
N GLY A 287 -6.69 27.09 48.25
CA GLY A 287 -6.35 26.23 47.10
C GLY A 287 -7.40 26.20 45.98
N ALA A 288 -7.95 27.35 45.61
CA ALA A 288 -8.76 27.40 44.39
C ALA A 288 -8.65 28.77 43.74
N THR A 289 -8.38 28.72 42.47
CA THR A 289 -8.46 29.77 41.42
C THR A 289 -7.11 30.24 40.87
N LEU A 290 -6.67 29.58 39.82
CA LEU A 290 -6.11 30.25 38.65
C LEU A 290 -6.64 29.55 37.41
N ALA A 291 -7.86 29.90 37.01
CA ALA A 291 -8.35 29.67 35.67
C ALA A 291 -7.80 30.78 34.77
N THR A 292 -6.82 30.49 33.94
CA THR A 292 -6.42 31.40 32.87
C THR A 292 -7.20 31.04 31.61
N THR A 293 -8.17 31.89 31.31
CA THR A 293 -8.83 31.97 30.00
C THR A 293 -7.83 32.42 28.94
N VAL A 294 -7.53 31.53 27.99
CA VAL A 294 -6.88 31.93 26.74
C VAL A 294 -7.97 32.18 25.71
N ALA A 295 -8.19 33.44 25.42
CA ALA A 295 -9.09 33.91 24.38
C ALA A 295 -8.56 33.61 23.00
N SER A 296 -9.40 32.93 22.21
CA SER A 296 -9.24 32.73 20.78
C SER A 296 -9.21 34.07 20.03
N ARG A 297 -8.13 34.38 19.34
CA ARG A 297 -8.10 35.38 18.26
C ARG A 297 -8.14 34.68 16.91
N LYS A 298 -9.35 34.62 16.31
CA LYS A 298 -9.53 34.47 14.88
C LYS A 298 -8.92 35.68 14.16
N LYS A 299 -7.96 35.47 13.28
CA LYS A 299 -7.60 36.43 12.23
C LYS A 299 -8.05 35.86 10.89
N LYS A 300 -9.12 36.47 10.35
CA LYS A 300 -9.45 36.46 8.92
C LYS A 300 -8.34 37.19 8.17
N TYR A 301 -7.86 36.62 7.07
CA TYR A 301 -7.32 37.39 5.95
C TYR A 301 -7.88 36.82 4.65
N ASN A 302 -8.69 37.67 4.00
CA ASN A 302 -8.98 37.62 2.57
C ASN A 302 -7.74 38.11 1.80
N ARG A 303 -7.30 37.34 0.81
CA ARG A 303 -7.16 37.74 -0.61
C ARG A 303 -6.67 36.56 -1.41
#